data_d13913bfdec1dcb9293660db708bb1ef
#
_entry.id   d13913bfdec1dcb9293660db708bb1ef
#
_cell.length_a   1.000
_cell.length_b   1.000
_cell.length_c   1.000
_cell.angle_alpha   90.00
_cell.angle_beta   90.00
_cell.angle_gamma   90.00
#
_symmetry.space_group_name_H-M   'P 1'
#
loop_
_entity.id
_entity.type
_entity.pdbx_description
1 polymer ?
#
loop_
_entity_poly.entity_id
_entity_poly.type
_entity_poly.pdbx_seq_one_letter_code
_entity_poly.pdbx_strand_id
1 'polypeptide(L)'
;MNSQRRFAAPRKAPRTLHTICLLATCLGLTLSVRTAYADVSSWAFVGGGASQLQQQALSSRTVGAMRVQFGLGTDPSHPLVLGGLFSLEPNFGYGSDLALFVRGATRGYVNGGFGLALDAGPYERFWGQRSVGGASMLWLGAPWGVSLGLGGSLGSHEASGLSAILGIDFARLTVYRNTGTSWFPNPFPAYRSTPER
;
A
#
# COMPACT_ATOMS: atom_id res chain seq x y z
N MET A 1 33.56 -26.17 -47.43
CA MET A 1 32.09 -26.23 -47.17
C MET A 1 31.85 -25.62 -45.80
N ASN A 2 31.44 -24.35 -45.77
CA ASN A 2 31.27 -23.57 -44.50
C ASN A 2 29.78 -23.28 -44.30
N SER A 3 29.14 -24.05 -43.39
CA SER A 3 27.74 -23.93 -43.06
C SER A 3 27.56 -22.86 -41.98
N GLN A 4 27.20 -21.64 -42.37
CA GLN A 4 26.79 -20.59 -41.42
C GLN A 4 25.37 -20.89 -40.91
N ARG A 5 25.26 -21.29 -39.66
CA ARG A 5 23.97 -21.36 -38.94
C ARG A 5 23.55 -19.93 -38.59
N ARG A 6 22.51 -19.43 -39.26
CA ARG A 6 21.82 -18.18 -38.89
C ARG A 6 21.01 -18.42 -37.61
N PHE A 7 21.45 -17.80 -36.51
CA PHE A 7 20.65 -17.71 -35.30
C PHE A 7 19.48 -16.73 -35.53
N ALA A 8 18.26 -17.23 -35.45
CA ALA A 8 17.07 -16.41 -35.48
C ALA A 8 16.98 -15.57 -34.19
N ALA A 9 16.83 -14.26 -34.32
CA ALA A 9 16.66 -13.37 -33.18
C ALA A 9 15.31 -13.61 -32.48
N PRO A 10 15.25 -13.56 -31.14
CA PRO A 10 13.99 -13.75 -30.40
C PRO A 10 13.01 -12.63 -30.70
N ARG A 11 11.79 -12.98 -31.11
CA ARG A 11 10.68 -12.05 -31.31
C ARG A 11 10.31 -11.39 -29.99
N LYS A 12 10.45 -10.06 -29.91
CA LYS A 12 9.96 -9.26 -28.78
C LYS A 12 8.44 -9.37 -28.72
N ALA A 13 7.93 -9.89 -27.62
CA ALA A 13 6.48 -9.91 -27.35
C ALA A 13 5.91 -8.48 -27.29
N PRO A 14 4.69 -8.22 -27.78
CA PRO A 14 4.12 -6.89 -27.82
C PRO A 14 3.82 -6.38 -26.40
N ARG A 15 4.44 -5.28 -26.03
CA ARG A 15 4.28 -4.58 -24.73
C ARG A 15 2.86 -4.05 -24.47
N THR A 16 2.00 -4.05 -25.47
CA THR A 16 0.63 -3.50 -25.42
C THR A 16 -0.35 -4.32 -24.59
N LEU A 17 -0.13 -5.62 -24.42
CA LEU A 17 -1.09 -6.49 -23.72
C LEU A 17 -1.14 -6.23 -22.20
N HIS A 18 0.02 -5.90 -21.57
CA HIS A 18 0.10 -5.65 -20.13
C HIS A 18 -0.58 -4.34 -19.70
N THR A 19 -0.52 -3.32 -20.55
CA THR A 19 -1.14 -2.00 -20.26
C THR A 19 -2.67 -2.10 -20.31
N ILE A 20 -3.23 -2.92 -21.18
CA ILE A 20 -4.68 -3.10 -21.33
C ILE A 20 -5.28 -3.86 -20.14
N CYS A 21 -4.58 -4.89 -19.63
CA CYS A 21 -5.02 -5.60 -18.42
C CYS A 21 -5.05 -4.71 -17.17
N LEU A 22 -4.05 -3.85 -16.99
CA LEU A 22 -4.00 -2.93 -15.84
C LEU A 22 -5.14 -1.90 -15.87
N LEU A 23 -5.43 -1.34 -17.03
CA LEU A 23 -6.54 -0.41 -17.23
C LEU A 23 -7.91 -1.05 -17.02
N ALA A 24 -8.10 -2.29 -17.49
CA ALA A 24 -9.36 -3.03 -17.32
C ALA A 24 -9.63 -3.38 -15.85
N THR A 25 -8.59 -3.71 -15.07
CA THR A 25 -8.73 -4.01 -13.64
C THR A 25 -9.07 -2.75 -12.84
N CYS A 26 -8.48 -1.60 -13.16
CA CYS A 26 -8.81 -0.33 -12.54
C CYS A 26 -10.24 0.14 -12.88
N LEU A 27 -10.69 -0.06 -14.12
CA LEU A 27 -12.04 0.35 -14.55
C LEU A 27 -13.14 -0.54 -13.95
N GLY A 28 -12.87 -1.83 -13.74
CA GLY A 28 -13.80 -2.77 -13.13
C GLY A 28 -14.11 -2.48 -11.65
N LEU A 29 -13.17 -1.89 -10.93
CA LEU A 29 -13.34 -1.50 -9.53
C LEU A 29 -14.19 -0.23 -9.34
N THR A 30 -14.33 0.61 -10.36
CA THR A 30 -15.09 1.87 -10.27
C THR A 30 -16.58 1.71 -10.58
N LEU A 31 -17.03 0.59 -11.18
CA LEU A 31 -18.41 0.41 -11.62
C LEU A 31 -19.34 -0.24 -10.60
N SER A 32 -18.85 -0.58 -9.40
CA SER A 32 -19.66 -1.21 -8.34
C SER A 32 -20.07 -0.25 -7.22
N VAL A 33 -19.92 1.05 -7.38
CA VAL A 33 -20.37 2.02 -6.37
C VAL A 33 -21.88 2.13 -6.45
N ARG A 34 -22.60 1.15 -5.89
CA ARG A 34 -23.95 1.41 -5.41
C ARG A 34 -23.82 2.46 -4.32
N THR A 35 -24.56 3.53 -4.43
CA THR A 35 -24.74 4.57 -3.40
C THR A 35 -25.39 3.98 -2.14
N ALA A 36 -24.66 3.11 -1.47
CA ALA A 36 -24.89 2.86 -0.05
C ALA A 36 -24.09 3.97 0.66
N TYR A 37 -24.75 4.77 1.46
CA TYR A 37 -24.11 5.66 2.42
C TYR A 37 -23.40 4.79 3.47
N ALA A 38 -22.33 4.14 3.08
CA ALA A 38 -21.49 3.39 3.98
C ALA A 38 -20.36 4.31 4.42
N ASP A 39 -20.12 4.36 5.71
CA ASP A 39 -18.92 5.01 6.23
C ASP A 39 -17.69 4.38 5.55
N VAL A 40 -16.88 5.22 4.93
CA VAL A 40 -15.68 4.79 4.22
C VAL A 40 -14.50 4.91 5.17
N SER A 41 -13.76 3.83 5.36
CA SER A 41 -12.48 3.88 6.05
C SER A 41 -11.46 4.65 5.22
N SER A 42 -10.63 5.43 5.89
CA SER A 42 -9.51 6.13 5.25
C SER A 42 -8.22 5.92 6.03
N TRP A 43 -7.11 5.98 5.31
CA TRP A 43 -5.77 5.89 5.88
C TRP A 43 -4.91 7.01 5.35
N ALA A 44 -4.13 7.63 6.24
CA ALA A 44 -3.17 8.69 5.91
C ALA A 44 -1.97 8.55 6.83
N PHE A 45 -1.01 7.74 6.42
CA PHE A 45 0.14 7.38 7.24
C PHE A 45 1.40 8.12 6.79
N VAL A 46 2.20 8.56 7.76
CA VAL A 46 3.56 9.05 7.57
C VAL A 46 4.45 8.42 8.64
N GLY A 47 5.59 7.89 8.25
CA GLY A 47 6.53 7.28 9.17
C GLY A 47 7.95 7.25 8.63
N GLY A 48 8.89 6.94 9.51
CA GLY A 48 10.29 6.77 9.19
C GLY A 48 10.86 5.50 9.80
N GLY A 49 11.97 5.05 9.26
CA GLY A 49 12.62 3.83 9.71
C GLY A 49 13.84 3.47 8.89
N ALA A 50 14.04 2.19 8.69
CA ALA A 50 15.16 1.66 7.91
C ALA A 50 14.68 0.62 6.90
N SER A 51 15.34 0.62 5.75
CA SER A 51 15.15 -0.39 4.71
C SER A 51 16.50 -1.03 4.39
N GLN A 52 16.54 -2.36 4.38
CA GLN A 52 17.64 -3.13 3.85
C GLN A 52 17.34 -3.42 2.38
N LEU A 53 18.19 -2.94 1.49
CA LEU A 53 17.99 -3.00 0.05
C LEU A 53 19.07 -3.86 -0.58
N GLN A 54 18.68 -4.70 -1.53
CA GLN A 54 19.57 -5.52 -2.34
C GLN A 54 19.15 -5.42 -3.81
N GLN A 55 20.13 -5.43 -4.70
CA GLN A 55 19.95 -5.46 -6.15
C GLN A 55 21.17 -6.10 -6.81
N GLN A 56 21.02 -6.75 -7.96
CA GLN A 56 21.99 -7.60 -8.65
C GLN A 56 23.44 -7.03 -8.71
N ALA A 57 23.60 -5.70 -8.80
CA ALA A 57 24.90 -5.03 -8.88
C ALA A 57 25.34 -4.39 -7.56
N LEU A 58 24.53 -4.46 -6.52
CA LEU A 58 24.78 -3.77 -5.25
C LEU A 58 24.77 -4.77 -4.10
N SER A 59 25.81 -4.73 -3.27
CA SER A 59 25.79 -5.43 -1.98
C SER A 59 24.60 -4.94 -1.14
N SER A 60 24.04 -5.84 -0.33
CA SER A 60 22.98 -5.48 0.61
C SER A 60 23.37 -4.29 1.47
N ARG A 61 22.52 -3.26 1.54
CA ARG A 61 22.75 -2.04 2.32
C ARG A 61 21.52 -1.66 3.13
N THR A 62 21.76 -1.21 4.35
CA THR A 62 20.74 -0.62 5.19
C THR A 62 20.78 0.89 5.03
N VAL A 63 19.61 1.49 4.75
CA VAL A 63 19.44 2.93 4.53
C VAL A 63 18.28 3.45 5.37
N GLY A 64 18.31 4.74 5.69
CA GLY A 64 17.14 5.42 6.24
C GLY A 64 16.02 5.46 5.19
N ALA A 65 14.80 5.19 5.62
CA ALA A 65 13.62 5.24 4.77
C ALA A 65 12.51 6.06 5.43
N MET A 66 11.70 6.69 4.60
CA MET A 66 10.45 7.32 5.01
C MET A 66 9.31 6.65 4.22
N ARG A 67 8.12 6.56 4.79
CA ARG A 67 6.96 6.04 4.08
C ARG A 67 5.78 6.96 4.23
N VAL A 68 5.09 7.19 3.12
CA VAL A 68 3.84 7.93 3.06
C VAL A 68 2.80 7.04 2.39
N GLN A 69 1.63 6.89 3.01
CA GLN A 69 0.54 6.08 2.46
C GLN A 69 -0.78 6.83 2.54
N PHE A 70 -1.59 6.69 1.49
CA PHE A 70 -2.97 7.16 1.44
C PHE A 70 -3.86 6.06 0.89
N GLY A 71 -5.07 5.94 1.44
CA GLY A 71 -5.99 4.93 0.97
C GLY A 71 -7.39 5.08 1.49
N LEU A 72 -8.27 4.29 0.86
CA LEU A 72 -9.68 4.20 1.20
C LEU A 72 -10.09 2.73 1.31
N GLY A 73 -11.04 2.44 2.16
CA GLY A 73 -11.53 1.08 2.39
C GLY A 73 -13.01 1.01 2.66
N THR A 74 -13.47 -0.19 2.91
CA THR A 74 -14.87 -0.49 3.24
C THR A 74 -15.25 0.07 4.62
N ASP A 75 -16.50 -0.09 4.99
CA ASP A 75 -17.06 0.35 6.26
C ASP A 75 -16.24 -0.15 7.47
N PRO A 76 -15.82 0.76 8.37
CA PRO A 76 -15.05 0.43 9.57
C PRO A 76 -15.83 -0.37 10.64
N SER A 77 -17.13 -0.54 10.50
CA SER A 77 -17.96 -1.35 11.42
C SER A 77 -17.71 -2.84 11.28
N HIS A 78 -17.23 -3.30 10.14
CA HIS A 78 -16.94 -4.71 9.90
C HIS A 78 -15.71 -5.21 10.68
N PRO A 79 -15.67 -6.48 11.08
CA PRO A 79 -14.51 -7.06 11.78
C PRO A 79 -13.24 -7.07 10.92
N LEU A 80 -13.40 -7.16 9.61
CA LEU A 80 -12.34 -7.05 8.60
C LEU A 80 -12.70 -5.94 7.62
N VAL A 81 -11.82 -4.96 7.49
CA VAL A 81 -11.93 -3.83 6.57
C VAL A 81 -10.95 -4.05 5.42
N LEU A 82 -11.45 -4.00 4.20
CA LEU A 82 -10.67 -4.13 2.99
C LEU A 82 -10.56 -2.77 2.29
N GLY A 83 -9.42 -2.51 1.64
CA GLY A 83 -9.24 -1.26 0.91
C GLY A 83 -8.05 -1.24 -0.01
N GLY A 84 -7.90 -0.12 -0.70
CA GLY A 84 -6.79 0.17 -1.60
C GLY A 84 -5.92 1.29 -1.06
N LEU A 85 -4.60 1.18 -1.23
CA LEU A 85 -3.62 2.14 -0.79
C LEU A 85 -2.65 2.49 -1.91
N PHE A 86 -2.28 3.76 -1.95
CA PHE A 86 -1.08 4.24 -2.59
C PHE A 86 0.03 4.40 -1.55
N SER A 87 1.24 3.94 -1.86
CA SER A 87 2.40 4.02 -0.97
C SER A 87 3.61 4.54 -1.71
N LEU A 88 4.27 5.53 -1.13
CA LEU A 88 5.55 6.06 -1.57
C LEU A 88 6.59 5.85 -0.46
N GLU A 89 7.72 5.24 -0.79
CA GLU A 89 8.83 5.02 0.14
C GLU A 89 10.13 5.62 -0.42
N PRO A 90 10.46 6.88 -0.05
CA PRO A 90 11.78 7.45 -0.26
C PRO A 90 12.84 6.71 0.58
N ASN A 91 13.88 6.22 -0.08
CA ASN A 91 15.08 5.61 0.50
C ASN A 91 16.22 6.61 0.41
N PHE A 92 16.67 7.15 1.54
CA PHE A 92 17.59 8.27 1.58
C PHE A 92 18.94 7.93 0.94
N GLY A 93 19.35 8.79 0.00
CA GLY A 93 20.59 8.62 -0.77
C GLY A 93 20.48 7.68 -1.98
N TYR A 94 19.29 7.09 -2.23
CA TYR A 94 19.09 6.17 -3.36
C TYR A 94 17.95 6.60 -4.29
N GLY A 95 16.74 6.77 -3.77
CA GLY A 95 15.57 7.12 -4.57
C GLY A 95 14.29 6.65 -3.91
N SER A 96 13.24 6.40 -4.70
CA SER A 96 11.92 6.07 -4.15
C SER A 96 11.36 4.79 -4.74
N ASP A 97 10.66 4.05 -3.93
CA ASP A 97 9.82 2.92 -4.32
C ASP A 97 8.35 3.36 -4.23
N LEU A 98 7.55 2.99 -5.23
CA LEU A 98 6.12 3.28 -5.30
C LEU A 98 5.35 1.96 -5.33
N ALA A 99 4.26 1.87 -4.57
CA ALA A 99 3.44 0.68 -4.54
C ALA A 99 1.95 1.01 -4.52
N LEU A 100 1.16 0.09 -5.07
CA LEU A 100 -0.28 0.04 -4.95
C LEU A 100 -0.64 -1.21 -4.17
N PHE A 101 -1.24 -1.05 -3.00
CA PHE A 101 -1.57 -2.16 -2.12
C PHE A 101 -3.07 -2.38 -2.00
N VAL A 102 -3.45 -3.64 -1.84
CA VAL A 102 -4.70 -4.01 -1.18
C VAL A 102 -4.38 -4.19 0.30
N ARG A 103 -5.17 -3.57 1.18
CA ARG A 103 -5.07 -3.69 2.63
C ARG A 103 -6.22 -4.52 3.17
N GLY A 104 -5.91 -5.50 4.01
CA GLY A 104 -6.85 -6.11 4.94
C GLY A 104 -6.51 -5.66 6.35
N ALA A 105 -7.45 -5.02 7.06
CA ALA A 105 -7.23 -4.50 8.40
C ALA A 105 -8.29 -4.99 9.38
N THR A 106 -7.90 -5.30 10.60
CA THR A 106 -8.83 -5.60 11.66
C THR A 106 -9.57 -4.33 12.11
N ARG A 107 -10.78 -4.47 12.60
CA ARG A 107 -11.57 -3.37 13.14
C ARG A 107 -10.80 -2.56 14.21
N GLY A 108 -10.05 -3.23 15.10
CA GLY A 108 -9.23 -2.56 16.11
C GLY A 108 -8.16 -1.65 15.51
N TYR A 109 -7.53 -2.10 14.40
CA TYR A 109 -6.58 -1.27 13.66
C TYR A 109 -7.26 -0.02 13.09
N VAL A 110 -8.39 -0.16 12.42
CA VAL A 110 -9.09 0.97 11.79
C VAL A 110 -9.62 1.96 12.82
N ASN A 111 -10.19 1.48 13.92
CA ASN A 111 -10.80 2.33 14.96
C ASN A 111 -9.78 2.97 15.91
N GLY A 112 -8.48 2.95 15.59
CA GLY A 112 -7.45 3.61 16.38
C GLY A 112 -7.10 2.91 17.69
N GLY A 113 -7.48 1.64 17.85
CA GLY A 113 -7.07 0.76 18.94
C GLY A 113 -5.87 -0.11 18.57
N PHE A 114 -5.63 -1.16 19.36
CA PHE A 114 -4.70 -2.21 19.00
C PHE A 114 -5.29 -3.07 17.88
N GLY A 115 -4.47 -3.39 16.88
CA GLY A 115 -4.92 -4.20 15.76
C GLY A 115 -3.83 -4.47 14.75
N LEU A 116 -4.20 -5.23 13.74
CA LEU A 116 -3.31 -5.67 12.67
C LEU A 116 -3.86 -5.20 11.32
N ALA A 117 -2.95 -4.91 10.38
CA ALA A 117 -3.30 -4.81 8.97
C ALA A 117 -2.20 -5.47 8.12
N LEU A 118 -2.60 -5.99 6.97
CA LEU A 118 -1.72 -6.58 5.98
C LEU A 118 -1.93 -5.87 4.65
N ASP A 119 -0.84 -5.35 4.10
CA ASP A 119 -0.78 -4.78 2.76
C ASP A 119 -0.10 -5.76 1.82
N ALA A 120 -0.61 -5.91 0.61
CA ALA A 120 0.04 -6.68 -0.44
C ALA A 120 -0.30 -6.10 -1.81
N GLY A 121 0.68 -6.09 -2.73
CA GLY A 121 0.44 -5.60 -4.07
C GLY A 121 1.70 -5.37 -4.89
N PRO A 122 1.54 -4.85 -6.12
CA PRO A 122 2.64 -4.50 -6.99
C PRO A 122 3.41 -3.29 -6.48
N TYR A 123 4.73 -3.31 -6.70
CA TYR A 123 5.59 -2.16 -6.47
C TYR A 123 6.52 -1.91 -7.66
N GLU A 124 6.99 -0.69 -7.76
CA GLU A 124 7.98 -0.25 -8.72
C GLU A 124 9.06 0.57 -8.03
N ARG A 125 10.33 0.25 -8.33
CA ARG A 125 11.53 0.92 -7.84
C ARG A 125 12.08 1.82 -8.93
N PHE A 126 12.29 3.11 -8.64
CA PHE A 126 12.70 4.12 -9.62
C PHE A 126 14.19 4.50 -9.57
N TRP A 127 15.01 3.75 -8.87
CA TRP A 127 16.44 4.02 -8.74
C TRP A 127 17.29 2.79 -9.07
N GLY A 128 18.57 3.02 -9.38
CA GLY A 128 19.46 1.95 -9.85
C GLY A 128 18.94 1.35 -11.17
N GLN A 129 18.80 0.04 -11.21
CA GLN A 129 18.04 -0.63 -12.26
C GLN A 129 16.56 -0.63 -11.87
N ARG A 130 15.73 0.02 -12.70
CA ARG A 130 14.29 0.03 -12.52
C ARG A 130 13.76 -1.39 -12.35
N SER A 131 13.06 -1.65 -11.26
CA SER A 131 12.56 -2.97 -10.91
C SER A 131 11.07 -2.93 -10.62
N VAL A 132 10.36 -3.91 -11.13
CA VAL A 132 8.92 -4.11 -10.88
C VAL A 132 8.73 -5.47 -10.22
N GLY A 133 7.86 -5.53 -9.22
CA GLY A 133 7.62 -6.77 -8.50
C GLY A 133 6.43 -6.73 -7.55
N GLY A 134 6.47 -7.56 -6.53
CA GLY A 134 5.50 -7.62 -5.45
C GLY A 134 6.10 -7.15 -4.13
N ALA A 135 5.29 -6.49 -3.31
CA ALA A 135 5.65 -6.13 -1.95
C ALA A 135 4.51 -6.45 -0.99
N SER A 136 4.87 -6.71 0.26
CA SER A 136 3.91 -6.91 1.34
C SER A 136 4.41 -6.26 2.62
N MET A 137 3.46 -5.87 3.50
CA MET A 137 3.79 -5.24 4.77
C MET A 137 2.74 -5.60 5.83
N LEU A 138 3.21 -6.06 6.96
CA LEU A 138 2.41 -6.29 8.16
C LEU A 138 2.50 -5.06 9.06
N TRP A 139 1.35 -4.57 9.52
CA TRP A 139 1.22 -3.44 10.41
C TRP A 139 0.69 -3.85 11.78
N LEU A 140 1.33 -3.38 12.80
CA LEU A 140 0.88 -3.41 14.18
C LEU A 140 0.40 -1.99 14.54
N GLY A 141 -0.90 -1.84 14.75
CA GLY A 141 -1.48 -0.57 15.17
C GLY A 141 -1.62 -0.50 16.68
N ALA A 142 -1.29 0.65 17.24
CA ALA A 142 -1.50 0.99 18.65
C ALA A 142 -2.43 2.21 18.74
N PRO A 143 -2.94 2.54 19.96
CA PRO A 143 -3.68 3.77 20.19
C PRO A 143 -2.91 5.01 19.73
N TRP A 144 -3.62 6.13 19.50
CA TRP A 144 -3.06 7.40 19.04
C TRP A 144 -2.57 7.40 17.59
N GLY A 145 -3.02 6.44 16.80
CA GLY A 145 -2.62 6.32 15.40
C GLY A 145 -1.20 5.79 15.19
N VAL A 146 -0.48 5.45 16.26
CA VAL A 146 0.87 4.87 16.15
C VAL A 146 0.79 3.53 15.44
N SER A 147 1.71 3.29 14.51
CA SER A 147 1.77 2.04 13.74
C SER A 147 3.22 1.67 13.46
N LEU A 148 3.54 0.39 13.69
CA LEU A 148 4.80 -0.24 13.30
C LEU A 148 4.54 -1.15 12.12
N GLY A 149 5.25 -0.93 11.02
CA GLY A 149 5.19 -1.74 9.82
C GLY A 149 6.48 -2.53 9.62
N LEU A 150 6.33 -3.82 9.30
CA LEU A 150 7.41 -4.71 8.90
C LEU A 150 7.06 -5.29 7.54
N GLY A 151 7.93 -5.13 6.56
CA GLY A 151 7.60 -5.54 5.20
C GLY A 151 8.78 -5.99 4.37
N GLY A 152 8.45 -6.57 3.21
CA GLY A 152 9.43 -6.99 2.23
C GLY A 152 8.94 -6.78 0.81
N SER A 153 9.89 -6.69 -0.11
CA SER A 153 9.64 -6.58 -1.54
C SER A 153 10.55 -7.52 -2.31
N LEU A 154 10.03 -8.06 -3.41
CA LEU A 154 10.76 -8.90 -4.37
C LEU A 154 10.44 -8.42 -5.78
N GLY A 155 11.46 -8.18 -6.57
CA GLY A 155 11.29 -7.61 -7.92
C GLY A 155 12.20 -8.21 -8.96
N SER A 156 12.09 -7.70 -10.17
CA SER A 156 12.99 -8.03 -11.28
C SER A 156 14.42 -7.61 -10.97
N HIS A 157 15.40 -8.20 -11.68
CA HIS A 157 16.83 -7.94 -11.51
C HIS A 157 17.35 -8.25 -10.10
N GLU A 158 16.82 -9.32 -9.49
CA GLU A 158 17.17 -9.76 -8.12
C GLU A 158 16.99 -8.67 -7.07
N ALA A 159 16.13 -7.68 -7.36
CA ALA A 159 15.82 -6.64 -6.41
C ALA A 159 15.00 -7.21 -5.26
N SER A 160 15.48 -7.00 -4.05
CA SER A 160 14.76 -7.34 -2.83
C SER A 160 14.88 -6.21 -1.80
N GLY A 161 13.99 -6.19 -0.84
CA GLY A 161 14.01 -5.22 0.24
C GLY A 161 13.32 -5.77 1.47
N LEU A 162 13.83 -5.37 2.65
CA LEU A 162 13.15 -5.54 3.93
C LEU A 162 13.07 -4.16 4.57
N SER A 163 11.90 -3.79 5.10
CA SER A 163 11.71 -2.50 5.74
C SER A 163 11.04 -2.63 7.10
N ALA A 164 11.47 -1.76 8.02
CA ALA A 164 10.84 -1.55 9.31
C ALA A 164 10.56 -0.07 9.48
N ILE A 165 9.29 0.30 9.58
CA ILE A 165 8.82 1.69 9.58
C ILE A 165 7.93 1.91 10.79
N LEU A 166 8.22 2.95 11.57
CA LEU A 166 7.39 3.42 12.68
C LEU A 166 6.83 4.80 12.31
N GLY A 167 5.55 5.03 12.57
CA GLY A 167 4.94 6.32 12.25
C GLY A 167 3.53 6.47 12.79
N ILE A 168 2.84 7.48 12.26
CA ILE A 168 1.50 7.87 12.68
C ILE A 168 0.57 7.83 11.48
N ASP A 169 -0.57 7.18 11.65
CA ASP A 169 -1.70 7.29 10.76
C ASP A 169 -2.62 8.42 11.23
N PHE A 170 -2.62 9.52 10.50
CA PHE A 170 -3.40 10.72 10.84
C PHE A 170 -4.91 10.46 10.81
N ALA A 171 -5.39 9.61 9.92
CA ALA A 171 -6.80 9.27 9.88
C ALA A 171 -7.23 8.53 11.16
N ARG A 172 -6.41 7.60 11.65
CA ARG A 172 -6.65 6.91 12.92
C ARG A 172 -6.52 7.84 14.13
N LEU A 173 -5.60 8.81 14.07
CA LEU A 173 -5.42 9.79 15.12
C LEU A 173 -6.61 10.76 15.23
N THR A 174 -7.18 11.19 14.12
CA THR A 174 -8.16 12.29 14.05
C THR A 174 -9.59 11.82 13.88
N VAL A 175 -9.86 10.93 12.91
CA VAL A 175 -11.21 10.54 12.49
C VAL A 175 -11.77 9.40 13.33
N TYR A 176 -10.92 8.43 13.69
CA TYR A 176 -11.36 7.19 14.34
C TYR A 176 -11.03 7.13 15.82
N ARG A 177 -10.74 8.27 16.42
CA ARG A 177 -10.41 8.32 17.83
C ARG A 177 -11.62 7.93 18.70
N ASN A 178 -11.46 6.91 19.53
CA ASN A 178 -12.50 6.34 20.41
C ASN A 178 -13.04 7.31 21.48
N THR A 179 -12.64 8.57 21.49
CA THR A 179 -13.00 9.58 22.51
C THR A 179 -14.22 10.40 22.16
N GLY A 180 -14.94 10.10 21.07
CA GLY A 180 -16.14 10.86 20.67
C GLY A 180 -15.87 12.30 20.18
N THR A 181 -14.64 12.77 20.24
CA THR A 181 -14.25 14.09 19.76
C THR A 181 -13.54 13.92 18.42
N SER A 182 -14.26 14.12 17.33
CA SER A 182 -13.68 14.18 15.99
C SER A 182 -13.05 15.55 15.77
N TRP A 183 -11.75 15.62 15.44
CA TRP A 183 -11.09 16.88 15.05
C TRP A 183 -11.60 17.39 13.72
N PHE A 184 -12.03 16.50 12.85
CA PHE A 184 -12.73 16.81 11.62
C PHE A 184 -14.02 16.01 11.62
N PRO A 185 -15.17 16.66 11.91
CA PRO A 185 -16.45 15.97 11.76
C PRO A 185 -16.56 15.54 10.29
N ASN A 186 -16.94 14.27 10.10
CA ASN A 186 -17.24 13.77 8.75
C ASN A 186 -18.28 14.73 8.14
N PRO A 187 -18.00 15.43 7.01
CA PRO A 187 -18.95 16.32 6.37
C PRO A 187 -20.21 15.58 5.89
N PHE A 188 -20.16 14.24 5.85
CA PHE A 188 -21.28 13.36 5.50
C PHE A 188 -21.48 12.31 6.60
N PRO A 189 -21.93 12.69 7.81
CA PRO A 189 -22.20 11.70 8.86
C PRO A 189 -23.25 10.73 8.33
N ALA A 190 -23.03 9.43 8.51
CA ALA A 190 -24.07 8.45 8.25
C ALA A 190 -25.31 8.84 9.05
N TYR A 191 -26.44 9.00 8.37
CA TYR A 191 -27.71 9.32 8.99
C TYR A 191 -28.08 8.18 9.95
N ARG A 192 -27.86 8.36 11.23
CA ARG A 192 -28.41 7.47 12.22
C ARG A 192 -29.92 7.67 12.20
N SER A 193 -30.63 6.79 11.51
CA SER A 193 -32.07 6.65 11.74
C SER A 193 -32.24 6.30 13.22
N THR A 194 -32.61 7.27 14.02
CA THR A 194 -33.08 7.03 15.39
C THR A 194 -34.31 6.14 15.25
N PRO A 195 -34.35 4.95 15.85
CA PRO A 195 -35.59 4.19 15.87
C PRO A 195 -36.61 5.05 16.63
N GLU A 196 -37.67 5.47 15.95
CA GLU A 196 -38.84 6.04 16.61
C GLU A 196 -39.34 5.02 17.61
N ARG A 197 -39.49 5.46 18.86
CA ARG A 197 -40.11 4.71 19.94
C ARG A 197 -41.61 4.78 19.84
#